data_25ff2336e11f08b3ee169e3aff9fa401
#
_entry.id   25ff2336e11f08b3ee169e3aff9fa401
#
_cell.length_a   1.000
_cell.length_b   1.000
_cell.length_c   1.000
_cell.angle_alpha   90.00
_cell.angle_beta   90.00
_cell.angle_gamma   90.00
#
_symmetry.space_group_name_H-M   'P 1'
#
loop_
_entity.id
_entity.type
_entity.pdbx_description
1 polymer ?
#
loop_
_entity_poly.entity_id
_entity_poly.type
_entity_poly.pdbx_seq_one_letter_code
_entity_poly.pdbx_strand_id
1 'polypeptide(L)'
;MDKQRIHFIGIGGIGVSSLARYFLAQNWAVSGSDASKSNETRELVRDGAKVLITHKPSNLNPKTNLVVFSQAIPADNPEIVKAKRLGIPVISYPEALGELTKQYRTIAISGSHGKSTTTAITSLIFRQAGLDPTVIVGTKLKEFGGRNFRLGKGPYLIIEADEYKDSFLNYHPEAILMTNIDREHLDHYKNFAGVKRGFKNFSKNLDKGGVMILNRDDSPVRNLFKSDKRVIWYSLKDKKTSNLISKVIKIPGRHNVSNFSGAFKLARHFGISQKNILKAISSFKGSWRRMEYRGQFKIQNSHAYRQAGKFKAKVYDDYAHHPTEIKATLSALREAYPTSPLLCVFQPHQSKRLKVLFKEFTESFKEADITLILPIYFVAGRDVELGKWNSEALVKAIQKKYPKQKTFYLKDPKNLRNALQILIPTFGDESCAPSSVVKRPINRLGKPVIVVMGAGDVVNITPSLLE
;
A
#
# COMPACT_ATOMS: atom_id res chain seq x y z
N MET A 1 16.22 2.33 37.70
CA MET A 1 15.12 3.25 37.28
C MET A 1 13.99 2.41 36.73
N ASP A 2 12.77 2.63 37.15
CA ASP A 2 11.60 1.95 36.59
C ASP A 2 11.49 2.30 35.08
N LYS A 3 11.27 1.28 34.22
CA LYS A 3 11.07 1.48 32.79
C LYS A 3 9.83 2.35 32.56
N GLN A 4 9.94 3.34 31.69
CA GLN A 4 8.77 4.08 31.19
C GLN A 4 7.78 3.12 30.52
N ARG A 5 6.49 3.34 30.73
CA ARG A 5 5.39 2.46 30.29
C ARG A 5 4.52 3.16 29.27
N ILE A 6 4.27 2.50 28.15
CA ILE A 6 3.34 2.99 27.13
C ILE A 6 2.31 1.92 26.83
N HIS A 7 1.07 2.36 26.61
CA HIS A 7 -0.03 1.48 26.24
C HIS A 7 -0.64 1.90 24.91
N PHE A 8 -0.78 0.95 23.98
CA PHE A 8 -1.35 1.19 22.65
C PHE A 8 -2.74 0.58 22.53
N ILE A 9 -3.73 1.35 22.08
CA ILE A 9 -5.09 0.87 21.81
C ILE A 9 -5.27 0.73 20.29
N GLY A 10 -5.58 -0.47 19.80
CA GLY A 10 -5.51 -0.85 18.38
C GLY A 10 -4.08 -1.15 17.95
N ILE A 11 -3.32 -1.86 18.79
CA ILE A 11 -1.87 -2.09 18.61
C ILE A 11 -1.52 -2.90 17.36
N GLY A 12 -2.45 -3.72 16.84
CA GLY A 12 -2.27 -4.54 15.63
C GLY A 12 -2.39 -3.77 14.31
N GLY A 13 -2.74 -2.48 14.35
CA GLY A 13 -2.74 -1.64 13.16
C GLY A 13 -1.32 -1.44 12.60
N ILE A 14 -1.16 -1.45 11.26
CA ILE A 14 0.15 -1.41 10.62
C ILE A 14 1.01 -0.20 11.04
N GLY A 15 0.43 0.99 11.16
CA GLY A 15 1.14 2.18 11.64
C GLY A 15 1.43 2.10 13.15
N VAL A 16 0.43 1.73 13.95
CA VAL A 16 0.55 1.68 15.41
C VAL A 16 1.60 0.66 15.85
N SER A 17 1.64 -0.51 15.20
CA SER A 17 2.62 -1.56 15.49
C SER A 17 4.06 -1.13 15.20
N SER A 18 4.30 -0.30 14.18
CA SER A 18 5.64 0.23 13.92
C SER A 18 6.10 1.20 15.01
N LEU A 19 5.20 2.04 15.53
CA LEU A 19 5.51 2.93 16.65
C LEU A 19 5.70 2.15 17.96
N ALA A 20 4.91 1.08 18.19
CA ALA A 20 5.10 0.19 19.33
C ALA A 20 6.51 -0.47 19.29
N ARG A 21 6.98 -0.91 18.11
CA ARG A 21 8.35 -1.42 17.93
C ARG A 21 9.42 -0.37 18.17
N TYR A 22 9.16 0.88 17.80
CA TYR A 22 10.07 1.97 18.12
C TYR A 22 10.27 2.10 19.64
N PHE A 23 9.18 2.12 20.43
CA PHE A 23 9.27 2.24 21.89
C PHE A 23 9.88 0.99 22.54
N LEU A 24 9.63 -0.22 22.01
CA LEU A 24 10.35 -1.43 22.44
C LEU A 24 11.86 -1.27 22.23
N ALA A 25 12.27 -0.79 21.07
CA ALA A 25 13.68 -0.56 20.74
C ALA A 25 14.33 0.55 21.59
N GLN A 26 13.53 1.46 22.14
CA GLN A 26 13.94 2.47 23.13
C GLN A 26 13.86 1.96 24.58
N ASN A 27 13.70 0.65 24.78
CA ASN A 27 13.65 -0.02 26.10
C ASN A 27 12.45 0.38 26.98
N TRP A 28 11.35 0.88 26.40
CA TRP A 28 10.11 1.09 27.13
C TRP A 28 9.38 -0.23 27.40
N ALA A 29 8.61 -0.29 28.47
CA ALA A 29 7.66 -1.37 28.71
C ALA A 29 6.38 -1.11 27.88
N VAL A 30 6.26 -1.84 26.77
CA VAL A 30 5.16 -1.67 25.82
C VAL A 30 4.05 -2.67 26.12
N SER A 31 2.83 -2.16 26.27
CA SER A 31 1.60 -2.95 26.30
C SER A 31 0.58 -2.41 25.30
N GLY A 32 -0.41 -3.20 24.97
CA GLY A 32 -1.52 -2.70 24.16
C GLY A 32 -2.66 -3.69 24.02
N SER A 33 -3.75 -3.22 23.45
CA SER A 33 -4.95 -4.00 23.16
C SER A 33 -5.34 -3.95 21.70
N ASP A 34 -6.02 -4.98 21.23
CA ASP A 34 -6.65 -5.02 19.90
C ASP A 34 -7.97 -5.80 19.95
N ALA A 35 -8.87 -5.53 19.02
CA ALA A 35 -10.16 -6.21 18.92
C ALA A 35 -10.01 -7.69 18.56
N SER A 36 -8.94 -8.05 17.79
CA SER A 36 -8.75 -9.40 17.27
C SER A 36 -7.27 -9.83 17.22
N LYS A 37 -7.06 -11.14 17.23
CA LYS A 37 -5.74 -11.72 16.97
C LYS A 37 -5.40 -11.59 15.49
N SER A 38 -4.20 -11.12 15.20
CA SER A 38 -3.65 -10.99 13.84
C SER A 38 -2.20 -11.48 13.80
N ASN A 39 -1.63 -11.58 12.61
CA ASN A 39 -0.19 -11.84 12.48
C ASN A 39 0.63 -10.74 13.15
N GLU A 40 0.18 -9.49 13.03
CA GLU A 40 0.86 -8.33 13.61
C GLU A 40 0.89 -8.38 15.14
N THR A 41 -0.26 -8.71 15.78
CA THR A 41 -0.31 -8.86 17.25
C THR A 41 0.58 -9.99 17.74
N ARG A 42 0.66 -11.11 17.00
CA ARG A 42 1.58 -12.23 17.33
C ARG A 42 3.06 -11.86 17.21
N GLU A 43 3.41 -11.11 16.17
CA GLU A 43 4.78 -10.62 15.98
C GLU A 43 5.17 -9.65 17.10
N LEU A 44 4.29 -8.73 17.52
CA LEU A 44 4.55 -7.81 18.61
C LEU A 44 4.79 -8.52 19.96
N VAL A 45 4.07 -9.61 20.22
CA VAL A 45 4.32 -10.44 21.42
C VAL A 45 5.72 -11.06 21.36
N ARG A 46 6.14 -11.57 20.18
CA ARG A 46 7.52 -12.10 20.00
C ARG A 46 8.57 -11.00 20.13
N ASP A 47 8.23 -9.75 19.77
CA ASP A 47 9.10 -8.59 19.91
C ASP A 47 9.20 -8.08 21.36
N GLY A 48 8.37 -8.63 22.31
CA GLY A 48 8.41 -8.30 23.72
C GLY A 48 7.28 -7.39 24.24
N ALA A 49 6.27 -7.07 23.40
CA ALA A 49 5.09 -6.33 23.86
C ALA A 49 4.10 -7.23 24.59
N LYS A 50 3.43 -6.69 25.61
CA LYS A 50 2.27 -7.34 26.24
C LYS A 50 1.00 -6.98 25.47
N VAL A 51 0.48 -7.90 24.64
CA VAL A 51 -0.72 -7.67 23.82
C VAL A 51 -1.93 -8.38 24.41
N LEU A 52 -3.03 -7.65 24.57
CA LEU A 52 -4.30 -8.10 25.13
C LEU A 52 -5.36 -8.07 24.02
N ILE A 53 -6.18 -9.11 23.93
CA ILE A 53 -7.29 -9.16 22.98
C ILE A 53 -8.58 -8.72 23.67
N THR A 54 -9.36 -7.93 22.98
CA THR A 54 -10.50 -7.14 23.47
C THR A 54 -10.09 -5.89 24.26
N HIS A 55 -10.94 -4.86 24.19
CA HIS A 55 -10.74 -3.60 24.91
C HIS A 55 -11.47 -3.64 26.27
N LYS A 56 -10.73 -3.55 27.38
CA LYS A 56 -11.27 -3.57 28.75
C LYS A 56 -10.51 -2.57 29.62
N PRO A 57 -11.17 -1.90 30.59
CA PRO A 57 -10.48 -0.97 31.48
C PRO A 57 -9.33 -1.64 32.27
N SER A 58 -9.45 -2.95 32.58
CA SER A 58 -8.42 -3.73 33.29
C SER A 58 -7.11 -3.89 32.48
N ASN A 59 -7.12 -3.70 31.16
CA ASN A 59 -5.94 -3.79 30.32
C ASN A 59 -4.93 -2.67 30.62
N LEU A 60 -5.42 -1.51 31.06
CA LEU A 60 -4.58 -0.35 31.34
C LEU A 60 -3.98 -0.41 32.74
N ASN A 61 -2.66 -0.45 32.83
CA ASN A 61 -1.94 -0.34 34.09
C ASN A 61 -1.98 1.12 34.59
N PRO A 62 -2.35 1.38 35.89
CA PRO A 62 -2.37 2.75 36.45
C PRO A 62 -1.00 3.46 36.39
N LYS A 63 0.11 2.72 36.36
CA LYS A 63 1.48 3.27 36.24
C LYS A 63 1.90 3.56 34.77
N THR A 64 0.97 3.56 33.82
CA THR A 64 1.24 3.91 32.43
C THR A 64 1.54 5.41 32.31
N ASN A 65 2.61 5.77 31.59
CA ASN A 65 3.03 7.15 31.39
C ASN A 65 2.33 7.81 30.19
N LEU A 66 1.98 7.01 29.18
CA LEU A 66 1.37 7.50 27.93
C LEU A 66 0.46 6.43 27.32
N VAL A 67 -0.72 6.85 26.86
CA VAL A 67 -1.63 6.03 26.05
C VAL A 67 -1.65 6.57 24.63
N VAL A 68 -1.43 5.70 23.65
CA VAL A 68 -1.51 6.00 22.22
C VAL A 68 -2.62 5.17 21.59
N PHE A 69 -3.54 5.79 20.85
CA PHE A 69 -4.64 5.08 20.23
C PHE A 69 -4.66 5.22 18.70
N SER A 70 -5.09 4.16 18.02
CA SER A 70 -5.36 4.19 16.58
C SER A 70 -6.57 5.09 16.29
N GLN A 71 -6.53 5.88 15.22
CA GLN A 71 -7.67 6.69 14.76
C GLN A 71 -8.93 5.88 14.40
N ALA A 72 -8.84 4.56 14.34
CA ALA A 72 -9.98 3.66 14.18
C ALA A 72 -10.74 3.41 15.50
N ILE A 73 -10.12 3.71 16.63
CA ILE A 73 -10.71 3.52 17.98
C ILE A 73 -11.64 4.69 18.29
N PRO A 74 -12.89 4.40 18.72
CA PRO A 74 -13.83 5.44 19.08
C PRO A 74 -13.47 6.10 20.43
N ALA A 75 -13.92 7.33 20.63
CA ALA A 75 -13.55 8.14 21.80
C ALA A 75 -14.10 7.59 23.14
N ASP A 76 -15.15 6.79 23.10
CA ASP A 76 -15.80 6.12 24.22
C ASP A 76 -15.16 4.76 24.58
N ASN A 77 -14.05 4.39 23.95
CA ASN A 77 -13.31 3.17 24.26
C ASN A 77 -13.00 3.12 25.77
N PRO A 78 -13.28 1.98 26.46
CA PRO A 78 -13.18 1.88 27.91
C PRO A 78 -11.76 2.11 28.47
N GLU A 79 -10.73 1.85 27.69
CA GLU A 79 -9.33 2.11 28.07
C GLU A 79 -8.99 3.60 27.96
N ILE A 80 -9.51 4.31 26.93
CA ILE A 80 -9.37 5.77 26.79
C ILE A 80 -10.08 6.46 27.96
N VAL A 81 -11.31 6.05 28.27
CA VAL A 81 -12.10 6.62 29.38
C VAL A 81 -11.36 6.43 30.70
N LYS A 82 -10.82 5.21 30.98
CA LYS A 82 -10.03 4.95 32.17
C LYS A 82 -8.75 5.79 32.22
N ALA A 83 -8.01 5.90 31.13
CA ALA A 83 -6.79 6.70 31.07
C ALA A 83 -7.05 8.17 31.46
N LYS A 84 -8.07 8.77 30.86
CA LYS A 84 -8.49 10.15 31.21
C LYS A 84 -8.87 10.32 32.67
N ARG A 85 -9.62 9.36 33.26
CA ARG A 85 -10.00 9.37 34.69
C ARG A 85 -8.77 9.29 35.60
N LEU A 86 -7.72 8.58 35.20
CA LEU A 86 -6.46 8.46 35.92
C LEU A 86 -5.49 9.62 35.66
N GLY A 87 -5.84 10.61 34.85
CA GLY A 87 -4.95 11.71 34.47
C GLY A 87 -3.76 11.29 33.59
N ILE A 88 -3.83 10.10 32.96
CA ILE A 88 -2.77 9.61 32.06
C ILE A 88 -2.93 10.33 30.71
N PRO A 89 -1.85 10.92 30.14
CA PRO A 89 -1.87 11.51 28.81
C PRO A 89 -2.36 10.53 27.76
N VAL A 90 -3.30 10.96 26.89
CA VAL A 90 -3.88 10.16 25.81
C VAL A 90 -3.75 10.93 24.51
N ILE A 91 -3.01 10.40 23.57
CA ILE A 91 -2.80 11.01 22.24
C ILE A 91 -3.06 10.00 21.12
N SER A 92 -3.44 10.48 19.97
CA SER A 92 -3.62 9.62 18.79
C SER A 92 -2.27 9.17 18.20
N TYR A 93 -2.29 8.11 17.39
CA TYR A 93 -1.11 7.66 16.67
C TYR A 93 -0.45 8.77 15.80
N PRO A 94 -1.19 9.58 15.02
CA PRO A 94 -0.57 10.67 14.27
C PRO A 94 0.08 11.73 15.16
N GLU A 95 -0.52 12.07 16.31
CA GLU A 95 0.10 13.00 17.26
C GLU A 95 1.39 12.43 17.85
N ALA A 96 1.36 11.14 18.26
CA ALA A 96 2.56 10.48 18.79
C ALA A 96 3.69 10.38 17.74
N LEU A 97 3.35 10.08 16.49
CA LEU A 97 4.33 10.10 15.39
C LEU A 97 4.81 11.52 15.09
N GLY A 98 3.92 12.52 15.20
CA GLY A 98 4.25 13.93 15.06
C GLY A 98 5.33 14.39 16.07
N GLU A 99 5.17 14.03 17.34
CA GLU A 99 6.18 14.30 18.38
C GLU A 99 7.53 13.62 18.07
N LEU A 100 7.48 12.41 17.46
CA LEU A 100 8.70 11.75 17.03
C LEU A 100 9.37 12.48 15.88
N THR A 101 8.61 13.04 14.93
CA THR A 101 9.18 13.78 13.79
C THR A 101 10.01 15.01 14.19
N LYS A 102 9.71 15.62 15.34
CA LYS A 102 10.46 16.77 15.88
C LYS A 102 11.85 16.40 16.42
N GLN A 103 12.09 15.11 16.69
CA GLN A 103 13.35 14.63 17.28
C GLN A 103 14.38 14.22 16.22
N TYR A 104 13.99 14.17 14.95
CA TYR A 104 14.81 13.70 13.83
C TYR A 104 14.79 14.69 12.67
N ARG A 105 15.80 14.59 11.81
CA ARG A 105 15.74 15.15 10.46
C ARG A 105 14.75 14.31 9.63
N THR A 106 13.48 14.72 9.62
CA THR A 106 12.40 13.90 9.10
C THR A 106 12.21 14.09 7.60
N ILE A 107 12.15 12.96 6.89
CA ILE A 107 11.77 12.88 5.47
C ILE A 107 10.40 12.23 5.38
N ALA A 108 9.41 13.01 4.96
CA ALA A 108 8.03 12.56 4.84
C ALA A 108 7.67 12.24 3.38
N ILE A 109 7.24 11.00 3.14
CA ILE A 109 6.78 10.57 1.82
C ILE A 109 5.27 10.62 1.79
N SER A 110 4.69 11.51 0.99
CA SER A 110 3.26 11.73 0.87
C SER A 110 2.74 11.53 -0.56
N GLY A 111 1.42 11.58 -0.70
CA GLY A 111 0.70 11.42 -1.97
C GLY A 111 -0.41 10.38 -1.85
N SER A 112 -1.39 10.42 -2.73
CA SER A 112 -2.51 9.48 -2.68
C SER A 112 -2.05 8.05 -2.96
N HIS A 113 -1.17 7.85 -3.94
CA HIS A 113 -0.65 6.53 -4.37
C HIS A 113 0.88 6.49 -4.37
N GLY A 114 1.44 5.28 -4.15
CA GLY A 114 2.88 5.05 -4.24
C GLY A 114 3.68 5.38 -2.98
N LYS A 115 3.05 5.89 -1.91
CA LYS A 115 3.71 6.24 -0.63
C LYS A 115 4.62 5.13 -0.11
N SER A 116 4.07 3.95 0.16
CA SER A 116 4.80 2.83 0.77
C SER A 116 6.01 2.37 -0.06
N THR A 117 5.84 2.24 -1.39
CA THR A 117 6.93 1.86 -2.30
C THR A 117 8.03 2.92 -2.32
N THR A 118 7.66 4.21 -2.33
CA THR A 118 8.62 5.32 -2.35
C THR A 118 9.33 5.44 -1.00
N THR A 119 8.64 5.26 0.13
CA THR A 119 9.24 5.22 1.47
C THR A 119 10.25 4.06 1.57
N ALA A 120 9.86 2.88 1.09
CA ALA A 120 10.72 1.71 1.08
C ALA A 120 12.02 1.96 0.31
N ILE A 121 11.95 2.39 -0.95
CA ILE A 121 13.16 2.60 -1.75
C ILE A 121 14.00 3.76 -1.22
N THR A 122 13.39 4.86 -0.73
CA THR A 122 14.10 5.97 -0.10
C THR A 122 14.90 5.48 1.10
N SER A 123 14.29 4.66 1.97
CA SER A 123 14.96 4.11 3.15
C SER A 123 16.16 3.21 2.79
N LEU A 124 16.02 2.40 1.75
CA LEU A 124 17.11 1.53 1.28
C LEU A 124 18.26 2.33 0.64
N ILE A 125 17.95 3.43 -0.07
CA ILE A 125 18.96 4.34 -0.63
C ILE A 125 19.76 5.00 0.50
N PHE A 126 19.11 5.54 1.53
CA PHE A 126 19.77 6.16 2.67
C PHE A 126 20.62 5.15 3.44
N ARG A 127 20.10 3.93 3.65
CA ARG A 127 20.86 2.83 4.26
C ARG A 127 22.09 2.45 3.42
N GLN A 128 21.93 2.32 2.09
CA GLN A 128 23.04 1.98 1.17
C GLN A 128 24.13 3.06 1.17
N ALA A 129 23.76 4.32 1.45
CA ALA A 129 24.69 5.42 1.59
C ALA A 129 25.37 5.52 2.97
N GLY A 130 25.06 4.61 3.92
CA GLY A 130 25.60 4.63 5.26
C GLY A 130 24.95 5.63 6.22
N LEU A 131 23.84 6.26 5.84
CA LEU A 131 23.14 7.26 6.66
C LEU A 131 22.26 6.65 7.76
N ASP A 132 22.08 5.35 7.73
CA ASP A 132 21.43 4.51 8.74
C ASP A 132 20.14 5.08 9.35
N PRO A 133 19.08 5.34 8.54
CA PRO A 133 17.87 6.01 9.01
C PRO A 133 17.00 5.11 9.89
N THR A 134 16.26 5.72 10.83
CA THR A 134 15.04 5.14 11.42
C THR A 134 13.91 5.20 10.40
N VAL A 135 13.12 4.14 10.28
CA VAL A 135 12.08 4.02 9.24
C VAL A 135 10.77 3.53 9.83
N ILE A 136 9.69 4.22 9.48
CA ILE A 136 8.31 3.83 9.76
C ILE A 136 7.54 3.83 8.43
N VAL A 137 7.09 2.66 7.99
CA VAL A 137 6.46 2.48 6.67
C VAL A 137 5.17 1.68 6.76
N GLY A 138 4.20 1.99 5.90
CA GLY A 138 2.90 1.32 5.84
C GLY A 138 2.91 -0.08 5.18
N THR A 139 4.09 -0.68 4.98
CA THR A 139 4.24 -2.02 4.37
C THR A 139 5.39 -2.77 5.03
N LYS A 140 5.44 -4.10 4.82
CA LYS A 140 6.54 -4.93 5.31
C LYS A 140 7.65 -5.06 4.26
N LEU A 141 8.91 -4.98 4.70
CA LEU A 141 10.09 -5.11 3.86
C LEU A 141 10.93 -6.33 4.27
N LYS A 142 11.31 -7.13 3.29
CA LYS A 142 12.23 -8.28 3.52
C LYS A 142 13.57 -7.81 4.08
N GLU A 143 14.03 -6.66 3.64
CA GLU A 143 15.27 -6.00 4.08
C GLU A 143 15.23 -5.54 5.55
N PHE A 144 14.04 -5.51 6.16
CA PHE A 144 13.81 -5.22 7.58
C PHE A 144 13.36 -6.47 8.36
N GLY A 145 13.67 -7.67 7.84
CA GLY A 145 13.25 -8.93 8.46
C GLY A 145 11.74 -9.18 8.39
N GLY A 146 11.06 -8.66 7.35
CA GLY A 146 9.61 -8.77 7.19
C GLY A 146 8.81 -7.79 8.04
N ARG A 147 9.44 -6.74 8.57
CA ARG A 147 8.80 -5.73 9.44
C ARG A 147 8.53 -4.43 8.70
N ASN A 148 7.66 -3.61 9.29
CA ASN A 148 7.28 -2.26 8.84
C ASN A 148 8.03 -1.15 9.60
N PHE A 149 9.05 -1.53 10.36
CA PHE A 149 9.85 -0.66 11.21
C PHE A 149 11.31 -1.08 11.18
N ARG A 150 12.20 -0.10 11.26
CA ARG A 150 13.62 -0.27 11.51
C ARG A 150 14.14 0.89 12.36
N LEU A 151 14.83 0.60 13.47
CA LEU A 151 15.61 1.60 14.19
C LEU A 151 16.96 1.77 13.52
N GLY A 152 17.31 3.00 13.16
CA GLY A 152 18.64 3.40 12.70
C GLY A 152 19.43 4.12 13.80
N LYS A 153 20.73 4.29 13.57
CA LYS A 153 21.62 5.09 14.44
C LYS A 153 21.88 6.48 13.89
N GLY A 154 21.45 6.75 12.65
CA GLY A 154 21.61 8.05 12.01
C GLY A 154 20.56 9.07 12.44
N PRO A 155 20.74 10.35 12.07
CA PRO A 155 19.85 11.43 12.49
C PRO A 155 18.54 11.47 11.70
N TYR A 156 18.35 10.62 10.70
CA TYR A 156 17.20 10.67 9.81
C TYR A 156 16.05 9.76 10.27
N LEU A 157 14.84 10.29 10.15
CA LEU A 157 13.59 9.52 10.23
C LEU A 157 12.89 9.57 8.86
N ILE A 158 12.64 8.42 8.25
CA ILE A 158 11.90 8.33 7.00
C ILE A 158 10.53 7.73 7.28
N ILE A 159 9.48 8.51 7.01
CA ILE A 159 8.10 8.11 7.30
C ILE A 159 7.20 8.15 6.07
N GLU A 160 6.19 7.30 6.09
CA GLU A 160 5.03 7.43 5.24
C GLU A 160 4.05 8.43 5.85
N ALA A 161 3.76 9.52 5.13
CA ALA A 161 2.89 10.60 5.60
C ALA A 161 1.50 10.45 4.96
N ASP A 162 0.59 9.81 5.72
CA ASP A 162 -0.78 9.52 5.26
C ASP A 162 -1.68 10.75 5.43
N GLU A 163 -2.42 11.08 4.37
CA GLU A 163 -3.37 12.18 4.33
C GLU A 163 -4.69 11.89 5.04
N TYR A 164 -5.01 10.61 5.30
CA TYR A 164 -6.30 10.24 5.89
C TYR A 164 -6.53 10.90 7.25
N LYS A 165 -7.71 11.53 7.43
CA LYS A 165 -8.07 12.31 8.62
C LYS A 165 -7.01 13.35 9.01
N ASP A 166 -6.37 13.95 8.00
CA ASP A 166 -5.34 14.97 8.21
C ASP A 166 -4.15 14.52 9.07
N SER A 167 -3.88 13.20 9.15
CA SER A 167 -2.80 12.62 9.97
C SER A 167 -1.45 13.30 9.74
N PHE A 168 -1.09 13.54 8.48
CA PHE A 168 0.18 14.17 8.11
C PHE A 168 0.34 15.62 8.60
N LEU A 169 -0.76 16.30 8.99
CA LEU A 169 -0.68 17.67 9.54
C LEU A 169 -0.01 17.72 10.93
N ASN A 170 0.19 16.58 11.57
CA ASN A 170 0.94 16.50 12.83
C ASN A 170 2.46 16.43 12.62
N TYR A 171 2.94 16.18 11.37
CA TYR A 171 4.35 15.90 11.12
C TYR A 171 5.12 17.16 10.77
N HIS A 172 6.40 17.21 11.19
CA HIS A 172 7.35 18.33 10.99
C HIS A 172 8.54 17.84 10.16
N PRO A 173 8.44 17.82 8.83
CA PRO A 173 9.50 17.30 7.98
C PRO A 173 10.50 18.37 7.55
N GLU A 174 11.79 18.00 7.47
CA GLU A 174 12.83 18.75 6.75
C GLU A 174 12.66 18.60 5.23
N ALA A 175 12.16 17.43 4.77
CA ALA A 175 11.90 17.21 3.36
C ALA A 175 10.56 16.48 3.14
N ILE A 176 9.81 16.91 2.12
CA ILE A 176 8.59 16.25 1.65
C ILE A 176 8.83 15.71 0.24
N LEU A 177 8.62 14.42 0.02
CA LEU A 177 8.47 13.87 -1.32
C LEU A 177 6.98 13.59 -1.56
N MET A 178 6.40 14.18 -2.60
CA MET A 178 4.99 14.00 -2.95
C MET A 178 4.86 13.35 -4.32
N THR A 179 4.17 12.21 -4.36
CA THR A 179 4.05 11.37 -5.57
C THR A 179 2.93 11.83 -6.49
N ASN A 180 1.74 12.07 -5.96
CA ASN A 180 0.53 12.49 -6.70
C ASN A 180 -0.57 12.94 -5.73
N ILE A 181 -1.61 13.59 -6.26
CA ILE A 181 -2.84 13.93 -5.52
C ILE A 181 -4.04 13.42 -6.33
N ASP A 182 -4.80 12.49 -5.76
CA ASP A 182 -5.98 11.88 -6.38
C ASP A 182 -7.22 11.99 -5.48
N ARG A 183 -8.37 11.54 -5.97
CA ARG A 183 -9.66 11.54 -5.26
C ARG A 183 -9.75 10.41 -4.24
N GLU A 184 -8.92 10.48 -3.21
CA GLU A 184 -8.91 9.56 -2.07
C GLU A 184 -9.54 10.20 -0.83
N HIS A 185 -10.03 9.37 0.09
CA HIS A 185 -10.56 9.77 1.40
C HIS A 185 -11.65 10.84 1.33
N LEU A 186 -12.56 10.74 0.31
CA LEU A 186 -13.67 11.69 0.13
C LEU A 186 -14.71 11.61 1.25
N ASP A 187 -14.71 10.56 2.05
CA ASP A 187 -15.46 10.45 3.31
C ASP A 187 -15.01 11.49 4.34
N HIS A 188 -13.73 11.87 4.36
CA HIS A 188 -13.15 12.91 5.19
C HIS A 188 -13.13 14.27 4.47
N TYR A 189 -12.53 14.34 3.29
CA TYR A 189 -12.30 15.60 2.56
C TYR A 189 -13.51 16.13 1.82
N LYS A 190 -14.62 15.38 1.74
CA LYS A 190 -15.89 15.69 1.03
C LYS A 190 -15.73 15.79 -0.49
N ASN A 191 -14.69 16.44 -1.00
CA ASN A 191 -14.45 16.63 -2.43
C ASN A 191 -12.94 16.78 -2.74
N PHE A 192 -12.60 16.77 -4.02
CA PHE A 192 -11.22 16.87 -4.47
C PHE A 192 -10.53 18.21 -4.12
N ALA A 193 -11.27 19.29 -3.99
CA ALA A 193 -10.73 20.57 -3.53
C ALA A 193 -10.29 20.47 -2.06
N GLY A 194 -11.04 19.71 -1.23
CA GLY A 194 -10.67 19.39 0.15
C GLY A 194 -9.35 18.61 0.23
N VAL A 195 -9.21 17.56 -0.58
CA VAL A 195 -7.94 16.79 -0.67
C VAL A 195 -6.77 17.72 -0.99
N LYS A 196 -6.89 18.54 -2.04
CA LYS A 196 -5.85 19.50 -2.42
C LYS A 196 -5.48 20.48 -1.29
N ARG A 197 -6.48 20.97 -0.54
CA ARG A 197 -6.24 21.83 0.63
C ARG A 197 -5.45 21.11 1.73
N GLY A 198 -5.76 19.83 2.00
CA GLY A 198 -5.01 19.01 2.95
C GLY A 198 -3.53 18.96 2.59
N PHE A 199 -3.20 18.61 1.35
CA PHE A 199 -1.79 18.60 0.87
C PHE A 199 -1.13 19.99 0.91
N LYS A 200 -1.86 21.06 0.57
CA LYS A 200 -1.34 22.42 0.68
C LYS A 200 -1.07 22.82 2.14
N ASN A 201 -1.95 22.43 3.06
CA ASN A 201 -1.74 22.67 4.49
C ASN A 201 -0.54 21.89 5.01
N PHE A 202 -0.38 20.62 4.62
CA PHE A 202 0.78 19.82 4.99
C PHE A 202 2.10 20.47 4.56
N SER A 203 2.17 21.07 3.38
CA SER A 203 3.37 21.75 2.90
C SER A 203 3.80 22.97 3.76
N LYS A 204 2.90 23.48 4.62
CA LYS A 204 3.23 24.55 5.57
C LYS A 204 4.01 24.07 6.80
N ASN A 205 3.92 22.77 7.09
CA ASN A 205 4.64 22.14 8.20
C ASN A 205 6.10 21.82 7.85
N LEU A 206 6.52 22.10 6.61
CA LEU A 206 7.91 21.95 6.19
C LEU A 206 8.80 22.90 7.01
N ASP A 207 9.87 22.37 7.57
CA ASP A 207 10.83 23.13 8.36
C ASP A 207 11.39 24.34 7.61
N LYS A 208 11.86 25.35 8.35
CA LYS A 208 12.52 26.53 7.77
C LYS A 208 13.78 26.07 7.02
N GLY A 209 13.83 26.36 5.72
CA GLY A 209 14.92 25.90 4.84
C GLY A 209 14.69 24.50 4.26
N GLY A 210 13.60 23.84 4.59
CA GLY A 210 13.25 22.52 4.06
C GLY A 210 12.89 22.53 2.57
N VAL A 211 12.82 21.33 1.96
CA VAL A 211 12.64 21.13 0.53
C VAL A 211 11.45 20.24 0.21
N MET A 212 10.78 20.49 -0.91
CA MET A 212 9.75 19.61 -1.48
C MET A 212 10.23 18.99 -2.80
N ILE A 213 10.23 17.67 -2.88
CA ILE A 213 10.51 16.94 -4.12
C ILE A 213 9.17 16.50 -4.71
N LEU A 214 8.72 17.15 -5.78
CA LEU A 214 7.36 17.03 -6.28
C LEU A 214 7.29 16.47 -7.70
N ASN A 215 6.27 15.65 -7.97
CA ASN A 215 6.01 15.07 -9.29
C ASN A 215 5.43 16.11 -10.24
N ARG A 216 6.22 16.51 -11.24
CA ARG A 216 5.79 17.45 -12.28
C ARG A 216 4.77 16.86 -13.26
N ASP A 217 4.75 15.55 -13.41
CA ASP A 217 3.85 14.86 -14.34
C ASP A 217 2.42 14.79 -13.78
N ASP A 218 2.26 14.87 -12.46
CA ASP A 218 0.95 14.97 -11.81
C ASP A 218 0.40 16.39 -11.90
N SER A 219 -0.70 16.57 -12.62
CA SER A 219 -1.25 17.91 -12.87
C SER A 219 -1.81 18.58 -11.61
N PRO A 220 -2.48 17.88 -10.68
CA PRO A 220 -2.89 18.45 -9.38
C PRO A 220 -1.70 18.97 -8.57
N VAL A 221 -0.62 18.19 -8.42
CA VAL A 221 0.60 18.58 -7.70
C VAL A 221 1.23 19.80 -8.39
N ARG A 222 1.44 19.73 -9.70
CA ARG A 222 2.06 20.82 -10.47
C ARG A 222 1.29 22.13 -10.32
N ASN A 223 -0.03 22.09 -10.46
CA ASN A 223 -0.87 23.30 -10.39
C ASN A 223 -0.90 23.90 -8.97
N LEU A 224 -0.84 23.06 -7.93
CA LEU A 224 -0.90 23.48 -6.55
C LEU A 224 0.39 24.16 -6.06
N PHE A 225 1.55 23.77 -6.63
CA PHE A 225 2.86 24.17 -6.14
C PHE A 225 3.73 24.89 -7.18
N LYS A 226 3.21 25.26 -8.36
CA LYS A 226 4.00 25.87 -9.47
C LYS A 226 4.81 27.10 -9.10
N SER A 227 4.39 27.86 -8.11
CA SER A 227 5.04 29.10 -7.67
C SER A 227 5.81 28.98 -6.35
N ASP A 228 5.89 27.77 -5.77
CA ASP A 228 6.59 27.56 -4.51
C ASP A 228 8.09 27.36 -4.76
N LYS A 229 8.91 28.26 -4.26
CA LYS A 229 10.38 28.28 -4.48
C LYS A 229 11.10 27.12 -3.79
N ARG A 230 10.47 26.43 -2.83
CA ARG A 230 11.04 25.29 -2.10
C ARG A 230 10.99 23.99 -2.90
N VAL A 231 10.42 24.01 -4.13
CA VAL A 231 10.15 22.81 -4.92
C VAL A 231 11.32 22.48 -5.85
N ILE A 232 11.73 21.22 -5.76
CA ILE A 232 12.56 20.55 -6.75
C ILE A 232 11.65 19.55 -7.50
N TRP A 233 11.52 19.75 -8.81
CA TRP A 233 10.66 18.91 -9.64
C TRP A 233 11.35 17.63 -10.09
N TYR A 234 10.62 16.52 -10.09
CA TYR A 234 11.00 15.31 -10.83
C TYR A 234 9.95 14.95 -11.87
N SER A 235 10.33 14.23 -12.91
CA SER A 235 9.44 13.86 -14.01
C SER A 235 10.00 12.67 -14.79
N LEU A 236 9.14 11.82 -15.33
CA LEU A 236 9.52 10.78 -16.32
C LEU A 236 10.00 11.37 -17.65
N LYS A 237 9.77 12.67 -17.90
CA LYS A 237 10.31 13.38 -19.05
C LYS A 237 11.81 13.70 -18.90
N ASP A 238 12.35 13.66 -17.68
CA ASP A 238 13.80 13.61 -17.46
C ASP A 238 14.33 12.23 -17.89
N LYS A 239 14.60 12.10 -19.21
CA LYS A 239 15.02 10.84 -19.82
C LYS A 239 16.35 10.34 -19.28
N LYS A 240 17.24 11.23 -18.82
CA LYS A 240 18.51 10.84 -18.21
C LYS A 240 18.26 10.02 -16.93
N THR A 241 17.47 10.54 -16.01
CA THR A 241 17.15 9.85 -14.75
C THR A 241 16.25 8.63 -14.97
N SER A 242 15.15 8.76 -15.73
CA SER A 242 14.21 7.68 -15.95
C SER A 242 14.84 6.47 -16.67
N ASN A 243 15.70 6.67 -17.66
CA ASN A 243 16.40 5.60 -18.35
C ASN A 243 17.42 4.90 -17.45
N LEU A 244 18.16 5.66 -16.60
CA LEU A 244 19.07 5.04 -15.62
C LEU A 244 18.31 4.10 -14.66
N ILE A 245 17.16 4.54 -14.16
CA ILE A 245 16.32 3.74 -13.26
C ILE A 245 15.74 2.53 -13.99
N SER A 246 15.19 2.72 -15.20
CA SER A 246 14.56 1.64 -15.98
C SER A 246 15.53 0.50 -16.32
N LYS A 247 16.83 0.80 -16.44
CA LYS A 247 17.87 -0.22 -16.68
C LYS A 247 18.14 -1.13 -15.49
N VAL A 248 17.87 -0.68 -14.26
CA VAL A 248 18.27 -1.39 -13.04
C VAL A 248 17.09 -1.84 -12.17
N ILE A 249 15.90 -1.27 -12.36
CA ILE A 249 14.70 -1.60 -11.60
C ILE A 249 14.23 -3.02 -11.92
N LYS A 250 13.89 -3.79 -10.86
CA LYS A 250 13.41 -5.17 -11.00
C LYS A 250 11.90 -5.33 -10.90
N ILE A 251 11.21 -4.32 -10.37
CA ILE A 251 9.76 -4.31 -10.31
C ILE A 251 9.20 -3.56 -11.52
N PRO A 252 8.21 -4.11 -12.24
CA PRO A 252 7.70 -3.51 -13.46
C PRO A 252 6.83 -2.28 -13.18
N GLY A 253 6.54 -1.52 -14.25
CA GLY A 253 5.56 -0.47 -14.29
C GLY A 253 6.15 0.95 -14.23
N ARG A 254 5.64 1.80 -15.12
CA ARG A 254 6.03 3.21 -15.24
C ARG A 254 5.82 4.00 -13.94
N HIS A 255 4.79 3.65 -13.15
CA HIS A 255 4.54 4.25 -11.85
C HIS A 255 5.69 3.99 -10.86
N ASN A 256 6.31 2.81 -10.90
CA ASN A 256 7.48 2.50 -10.07
C ASN A 256 8.71 3.27 -10.53
N VAL A 257 8.91 3.43 -11.85
CA VAL A 257 9.97 4.31 -12.38
C VAL A 257 9.76 5.75 -11.90
N SER A 258 8.52 6.25 -11.88
CA SER A 258 8.18 7.57 -11.34
C SER A 258 8.49 7.70 -9.85
N ASN A 259 8.03 6.76 -9.03
CA ASN A 259 8.29 6.72 -7.59
C ASN A 259 9.80 6.74 -7.30
N PHE A 260 10.56 5.94 -8.05
CA PHE A 260 12.02 5.86 -7.89
C PHE A 260 12.75 7.09 -8.42
N SER A 261 12.19 7.78 -9.43
CA SER A 261 12.71 9.07 -9.88
C SER A 261 12.58 10.15 -8.79
N GLY A 262 11.47 10.15 -8.06
CA GLY A 262 11.28 11.00 -6.90
C GLY A 262 12.30 10.70 -5.79
N ALA A 263 12.45 9.42 -5.42
CA ALA A 263 13.43 8.98 -4.43
C ALA A 263 14.88 9.27 -4.87
N PHE A 264 15.20 9.10 -6.16
CA PHE A 264 16.49 9.47 -6.73
C PHE A 264 16.76 10.98 -6.57
N LYS A 265 15.80 11.82 -6.93
CA LYS A 265 15.94 13.28 -6.85
C LYS A 265 16.12 13.74 -5.40
N LEU A 266 15.32 13.18 -4.48
CA LEU A 266 15.46 13.41 -3.05
C LEU A 266 16.85 13.02 -2.55
N ALA A 267 17.29 11.80 -2.85
CA ALA A 267 18.60 11.31 -2.42
C ALA A 267 19.76 12.17 -2.95
N ARG A 268 19.67 12.64 -4.20
CA ARG A 268 20.64 13.57 -4.78
C ARG A 268 20.70 14.91 -4.05
N HIS A 269 19.54 15.41 -3.57
CA HIS A 269 19.48 16.63 -2.75
C HIS A 269 20.25 16.45 -1.43
N PHE A 270 20.16 15.26 -0.82
CA PHE A 270 20.94 14.91 0.39
C PHE A 270 22.38 14.46 0.11
N GLY A 271 22.92 14.73 -1.08
CA GLY A 271 24.32 14.45 -1.43
C GLY A 271 24.65 12.98 -1.71
N ILE A 272 23.67 12.08 -1.73
CA ILE A 272 23.92 10.66 -1.98
C ILE A 272 24.38 10.45 -3.42
N SER A 273 25.47 9.69 -3.59
CA SER A 273 26.03 9.40 -4.90
C SER A 273 25.09 8.60 -5.80
N GLN A 274 25.12 8.87 -7.12
CA GLN A 274 24.33 8.11 -8.09
C GLN A 274 24.61 6.60 -8.00
N LYS A 275 25.86 6.21 -7.75
CA LYS A 275 26.27 4.80 -7.59
C LYS A 275 25.51 4.12 -6.45
N ASN A 276 25.42 4.73 -5.28
CA ASN A 276 24.71 4.19 -4.13
C ASN A 276 23.21 4.11 -4.40
N ILE A 277 22.62 5.13 -5.03
CA ILE A 277 21.20 5.15 -5.39
C ILE A 277 20.86 3.99 -6.32
N LEU A 278 21.60 3.85 -7.44
CA LEU A 278 21.34 2.79 -8.41
C LEU A 278 21.57 1.39 -7.82
N LYS A 279 22.56 1.22 -6.94
CA LYS A 279 22.81 -0.04 -6.21
C LYS A 279 21.62 -0.40 -5.31
N ALA A 280 21.05 0.56 -4.58
CA ALA A 280 19.84 0.30 -3.79
C ALA A 280 18.64 -0.07 -4.66
N ILE A 281 18.41 0.66 -5.76
CA ILE A 281 17.31 0.38 -6.70
C ILE A 281 17.45 -1.02 -7.30
N SER A 282 18.65 -1.43 -7.73
CA SER A 282 18.87 -2.75 -8.34
C SER A 282 18.71 -3.91 -7.35
N SER A 283 18.85 -3.67 -6.05
CA SER A 283 18.67 -4.67 -5.00
C SER A 283 17.21 -4.81 -4.55
N PHE A 284 16.36 -3.81 -4.79
CA PHE A 284 14.98 -3.81 -4.35
C PHE A 284 14.11 -4.83 -5.09
N LYS A 285 13.46 -5.70 -4.35
CA LYS A 285 12.63 -6.81 -4.88
C LYS A 285 11.13 -6.59 -4.72
N GLY A 286 10.72 -5.37 -4.36
CA GLY A 286 9.33 -5.04 -4.03
C GLY A 286 9.08 -5.09 -2.52
N SER A 287 7.86 -4.70 -2.13
CA SER A 287 7.40 -4.73 -0.74
C SER A 287 6.12 -5.55 -0.62
N TRP A 288 5.74 -5.89 0.59
CA TRP A 288 4.57 -6.70 0.86
C TRP A 288 3.31 -6.11 0.20
N ARG A 289 2.61 -6.95 -0.57
CA ARG A 289 1.40 -6.59 -1.32
C ARG A 289 1.59 -5.39 -2.28
N ARG A 290 2.76 -5.21 -2.87
CA ARG A 290 3.01 -4.20 -3.93
C ARG A 290 3.65 -4.91 -5.12
N MET A 291 2.81 -5.46 -6.02
CA MET A 291 3.21 -6.36 -7.11
C MET A 291 4.13 -7.49 -6.59
N GLU A 292 3.78 -8.05 -5.43
CA GLU A 292 4.58 -9.06 -4.76
C GLU A 292 4.40 -10.41 -5.45
N TYR A 293 5.48 -10.95 -6.00
CA TYR A 293 5.47 -12.33 -6.51
C TYR A 293 5.37 -13.32 -5.35
N ARG A 294 4.29 -14.14 -5.37
CA ARG A 294 3.96 -15.09 -4.30
C ARG A 294 4.41 -16.52 -4.60
N GLY A 295 4.47 -16.88 -5.87
CA GLY A 295 4.78 -18.25 -6.29
C GLY A 295 4.01 -18.66 -7.54
N GLN A 296 3.71 -19.95 -7.65
CA GLN A 296 3.06 -20.53 -8.82
C GLN A 296 1.80 -21.31 -8.44
N PHE A 297 0.72 -21.10 -9.19
CA PHE A 297 -0.51 -21.89 -9.14
C PHE A 297 -0.38 -23.07 -10.09
N LYS A 298 -0.65 -24.29 -9.60
CA LYS A 298 -0.63 -25.52 -10.41
C LYS A 298 -2.02 -25.74 -11.04
N ILE A 299 -2.07 -25.86 -12.36
CA ILE A 299 -3.31 -26.16 -13.10
C ILE A 299 -3.39 -27.67 -13.28
N GLN A 300 -4.48 -28.29 -12.78
CA GLN A 300 -4.62 -29.75 -12.70
C GLN A 300 -5.31 -30.37 -13.90
N ASN A 301 -6.28 -29.66 -14.53
CA ASN A 301 -7.18 -30.24 -15.51
C ASN A 301 -7.26 -29.40 -16.79
N SER A 302 -6.45 -29.69 -17.81
CA SER A 302 -6.78 -29.25 -19.16
C SER A 302 -6.27 -30.22 -20.21
N HIS A 303 -7.16 -30.69 -21.10
CA HIS A 303 -6.81 -31.49 -22.27
C HIS A 303 -5.88 -30.73 -23.22
N ALA A 304 -6.11 -29.42 -23.38
CA ALA A 304 -5.30 -28.53 -24.24
C ALA A 304 -3.85 -28.37 -23.77
N TYR A 305 -3.58 -28.57 -22.45
CA TYR A 305 -2.25 -28.40 -21.85
C TYR A 305 -1.61 -29.73 -21.39
N ARG A 306 -2.27 -30.87 -21.55
CA ARG A 306 -1.69 -32.19 -21.21
C ARG A 306 -0.45 -32.53 -22.04
N GLN A 307 -0.35 -32.03 -23.28
CA GLN A 307 0.80 -32.22 -24.16
C GLN A 307 2.01 -31.35 -23.77
N ALA A 308 1.84 -30.24 -23.00
CA ALA A 308 2.88 -29.28 -22.67
C ALA A 308 3.51 -29.45 -21.27
N GLY A 309 3.19 -30.52 -20.52
CA GLY A 309 3.67 -30.71 -19.15
C GLY A 309 2.91 -29.84 -18.12
N LYS A 310 3.14 -30.08 -16.83
CA LYS A 310 2.48 -29.40 -15.70
C LYS A 310 2.47 -27.88 -15.86
N PHE A 311 1.33 -27.32 -16.28
CA PHE A 311 1.19 -25.89 -16.54
C PHE A 311 1.07 -25.12 -15.21
N LYS A 312 1.84 -24.04 -15.07
CA LYS A 312 1.89 -23.23 -13.84
C LYS A 312 1.65 -21.77 -14.19
N ALA A 313 0.73 -21.12 -13.49
CA ALA A 313 0.53 -19.68 -13.55
C ALA A 313 1.38 -18.97 -12.49
N LYS A 314 1.93 -17.80 -12.80
CA LYS A 314 2.57 -16.94 -11.82
C LYS A 314 1.51 -16.22 -10.99
N VAL A 315 1.69 -16.14 -9.67
CA VAL A 315 0.76 -15.47 -8.76
C VAL A 315 1.40 -14.25 -8.14
N TYR A 316 0.68 -13.14 -8.21
CA TYR A 316 1.06 -11.85 -7.62
C TYR A 316 -0.02 -11.37 -6.65
N ASP A 317 0.39 -10.75 -5.55
CA ASP A 317 -0.47 -9.96 -4.66
C ASP A 317 -0.22 -8.47 -4.89
N ASP A 318 -1.31 -7.68 -4.90
CA ASP A 318 -1.22 -6.24 -4.91
C ASP A 318 -2.28 -5.61 -3.98
N TYR A 319 -1.92 -4.52 -3.34
CA TYR A 319 -2.81 -3.76 -2.45
C TYR A 319 -3.77 -2.85 -3.21
N ALA A 320 -3.66 -2.79 -4.54
CA ALA A 320 -4.47 -1.92 -5.40
C ALA A 320 -5.96 -2.06 -5.11
N HIS A 321 -6.60 -0.96 -4.75
CA HIS A 321 -8.00 -0.86 -4.37
C HIS A 321 -8.67 0.42 -4.87
N HIS A 322 -7.92 1.29 -5.54
CA HIS A 322 -8.39 2.47 -6.26
C HIS A 322 -8.28 2.27 -7.77
N PRO A 323 -9.20 2.83 -8.61
CA PRO A 323 -9.14 2.68 -10.06
C PRO A 323 -7.79 3.01 -10.70
N THR A 324 -7.12 4.05 -10.21
CA THR A 324 -5.78 4.46 -10.67
C THR A 324 -4.74 3.37 -10.38
N GLU A 325 -4.78 2.76 -9.20
CA GLU A 325 -3.85 1.69 -8.80
C GLU A 325 -4.09 0.41 -9.61
N ILE A 326 -5.35 0.02 -9.79
CA ILE A 326 -5.73 -1.17 -10.59
C ILE A 326 -5.19 -1.03 -12.02
N LYS A 327 -5.43 0.12 -12.67
CA LYS A 327 -4.91 0.40 -14.02
C LYS A 327 -3.38 0.31 -14.05
N ALA A 328 -2.71 0.90 -13.07
CA ALA A 328 -1.26 0.92 -12.99
C ALA A 328 -0.66 -0.49 -12.81
N THR A 329 -1.25 -1.31 -11.95
CA THR A 329 -0.81 -2.70 -11.71
C THR A 329 -1.04 -3.57 -12.93
N LEU A 330 -2.23 -3.53 -13.54
CA LEU A 330 -2.55 -4.32 -14.73
C LEU A 330 -1.69 -3.93 -15.92
N SER A 331 -1.49 -2.62 -16.15
CA SER A 331 -0.60 -2.13 -17.22
C SER A 331 0.85 -2.57 -17.00
N ALA A 332 1.34 -2.54 -15.77
CA ALA A 332 2.69 -2.99 -15.43
C ALA A 332 2.87 -4.50 -15.67
N LEU A 333 1.87 -5.32 -15.32
CA LEU A 333 1.91 -6.75 -15.59
C LEU A 333 1.79 -7.05 -17.09
N ARG A 334 0.98 -6.31 -17.81
CA ARG A 334 0.87 -6.43 -19.28
C ARG A 334 2.20 -6.07 -19.97
N GLU A 335 2.88 -5.01 -19.52
CA GLU A 335 4.21 -4.62 -20.00
C GLU A 335 5.25 -5.72 -19.72
N ALA A 336 5.23 -6.29 -18.50
CA ALA A 336 6.17 -7.35 -18.13
C ALA A 336 5.87 -8.72 -18.79
N TYR A 337 4.61 -8.95 -19.15
CA TYR A 337 4.12 -10.22 -19.70
C TYR A 337 3.22 -9.99 -20.91
N PRO A 338 3.74 -9.44 -22.04
CA PRO A 338 2.93 -8.97 -23.17
C PRO A 338 2.15 -10.06 -23.89
N THR A 339 2.62 -11.30 -23.82
CA THR A 339 2.01 -12.45 -24.50
C THR A 339 1.30 -13.42 -23.54
N SER A 340 1.36 -13.17 -22.23
CA SER A 340 0.78 -14.04 -21.21
C SER A 340 -0.69 -13.72 -20.98
N PRO A 341 -1.56 -14.72 -20.82
CA PRO A 341 -2.88 -14.51 -20.30
C PRO A 341 -2.82 -13.87 -18.91
N LEU A 342 -3.56 -12.76 -18.70
CA LEU A 342 -3.60 -12.01 -17.47
C LEU A 342 -4.97 -12.11 -16.80
N LEU A 343 -5.00 -12.76 -15.64
CA LEU A 343 -6.20 -12.89 -14.81
C LEU A 343 -6.12 -11.94 -13.61
N CYS A 344 -7.15 -11.14 -13.45
CA CYS A 344 -7.31 -10.24 -12.33
C CYS A 344 -8.37 -10.79 -11.37
N VAL A 345 -8.01 -11.02 -10.12
CA VAL A 345 -8.94 -11.27 -9.01
C VAL A 345 -8.99 -10.00 -8.18
N PHE A 346 -10.15 -9.37 -8.10
CA PHE A 346 -10.29 -8.08 -7.42
C PHE A 346 -11.35 -8.12 -6.34
N GLN A 347 -10.99 -7.68 -5.12
CA GLN A 347 -11.91 -7.45 -4.02
C GLN A 347 -12.13 -5.94 -3.85
N PRO A 348 -13.33 -5.41 -4.17
CA PRO A 348 -13.65 -4.01 -3.87
C PRO A 348 -13.57 -3.76 -2.36
N HIS A 349 -13.10 -2.57 -1.99
CA HIS A 349 -12.92 -2.16 -0.61
C HIS A 349 -13.73 -0.90 -0.33
N GLN A 350 -14.70 -0.99 0.59
CA GLN A 350 -15.66 0.04 0.98
C GLN A 350 -16.71 0.37 -0.11
N SER A 351 -17.98 0.20 0.24
CA SER A 351 -19.14 0.50 -0.63
C SER A 351 -19.19 1.96 -1.07
N LYS A 352 -18.83 2.89 -0.17
CA LYS A 352 -18.82 4.34 -0.47
C LYS A 352 -17.81 4.65 -1.59
N ARG A 353 -16.60 4.06 -1.53
CA ARG A 353 -15.59 4.23 -2.59
C ARG A 353 -16.09 3.67 -3.91
N LEU A 354 -16.66 2.45 -3.89
CA LEU A 354 -17.22 1.84 -5.10
C LEU A 354 -18.30 2.73 -5.72
N LYS A 355 -19.23 3.28 -4.91
CA LYS A 355 -20.28 4.21 -5.37
C LYS A 355 -19.70 5.45 -6.04
N VAL A 356 -18.78 6.13 -5.38
CA VAL A 356 -18.25 7.43 -5.85
C VAL A 356 -17.39 7.28 -7.11
N LEU A 357 -16.66 6.16 -7.25
CA LEU A 357 -15.74 5.91 -8.35
C LEU A 357 -16.25 4.81 -9.30
N PHE A 358 -17.54 4.55 -9.33
CA PHE A 358 -18.12 3.41 -10.05
C PHE A 358 -17.79 3.40 -11.55
N LYS A 359 -17.85 4.57 -12.19
CA LYS A 359 -17.49 4.73 -13.60
C LYS A 359 -16.02 4.41 -13.83
N GLU A 360 -15.14 4.91 -12.99
CA GLU A 360 -13.70 4.70 -13.06
C GLU A 360 -13.34 3.23 -12.80
N PHE A 361 -14.02 2.56 -11.85
CA PHE A 361 -13.87 1.12 -11.65
C PHE A 361 -14.28 0.32 -12.88
N THR A 362 -15.41 0.66 -13.51
CA THR A 362 -15.87 0.00 -14.75
C THR A 362 -14.79 0.03 -15.85
N GLU A 363 -13.92 1.06 -15.85
CA GLU A 363 -12.87 1.27 -16.87
C GLU A 363 -11.48 0.76 -16.45
N SER A 364 -11.35 0.12 -15.28
CA SER A 364 -10.03 -0.16 -14.71
C SER A 364 -9.42 -1.49 -15.13
N PHE A 365 -10.21 -2.40 -15.69
CA PHE A 365 -9.77 -3.78 -15.91
C PHE A 365 -9.42 -4.12 -17.37
N LYS A 366 -9.28 -3.14 -18.24
CA LYS A 366 -9.09 -3.32 -19.70
C LYS A 366 -7.88 -4.18 -20.07
N GLU A 367 -6.82 -4.13 -19.27
CA GLU A 367 -5.59 -4.88 -19.52
C GLU A 367 -5.68 -6.35 -19.10
N ALA A 368 -6.70 -6.72 -18.31
CA ALA A 368 -6.93 -8.10 -17.93
C ALA A 368 -7.75 -8.83 -18.99
N ASP A 369 -7.35 -10.06 -19.33
CA ASP A 369 -8.11 -10.93 -20.25
C ASP A 369 -9.33 -11.54 -19.53
N ILE A 370 -9.17 -11.88 -18.24
CA ILE A 370 -10.26 -12.33 -17.37
C ILE A 370 -10.21 -11.51 -16.07
N THR A 371 -11.40 -11.10 -15.61
CA THR A 371 -11.56 -10.42 -14.32
C THR A 371 -12.57 -11.17 -13.45
N LEU A 372 -12.16 -11.56 -12.25
CA LEU A 372 -13.00 -12.10 -11.20
C LEU A 372 -13.21 -11.04 -10.13
N ILE A 373 -14.44 -10.61 -9.93
CA ILE A 373 -14.81 -9.64 -8.87
C ILE A 373 -15.36 -10.42 -7.68
N LEU A 374 -14.77 -10.21 -6.51
CA LEU A 374 -15.19 -10.79 -5.23
C LEU A 374 -16.21 -9.89 -4.51
N PRO A 375 -16.90 -10.39 -3.45
CA PRO A 375 -17.71 -9.55 -2.58
C PRO A 375 -16.92 -8.37 -2.02
N ILE A 376 -17.60 -7.23 -1.79
CA ILE A 376 -16.98 -6.05 -1.19
C ILE A 376 -16.46 -6.40 0.21
N TYR A 377 -15.25 -5.98 0.53
CA TYR A 377 -14.73 -5.98 1.89
C TYR A 377 -15.29 -4.77 2.66
N PHE A 378 -16.03 -5.04 3.71
CA PHE A 378 -16.61 -4.04 4.59
C PHE A 378 -15.69 -3.76 5.78
N VAL A 379 -15.39 -2.49 6.03
CA VAL A 379 -14.64 -2.08 7.20
C VAL A 379 -15.61 -1.87 8.37
N ALA A 380 -15.52 -2.73 9.38
CA ALA A 380 -16.37 -2.67 10.57
C ALA A 380 -16.39 -1.26 11.21
N GLY A 381 -17.57 -0.78 11.55
CA GLY A 381 -17.78 0.55 12.15
C GLY A 381 -17.61 1.75 11.20
N ARG A 382 -17.29 1.53 9.93
CA ARG A 382 -17.03 2.62 8.95
C ARG A 382 -17.82 2.48 7.66
N ASP A 383 -18.21 1.27 7.30
CA ASP A 383 -18.83 0.97 6.03
C ASP A 383 -20.25 0.44 6.21
N VAL A 384 -21.11 0.76 5.25
CA VAL A 384 -22.50 0.32 5.22
C VAL A 384 -22.79 -0.25 3.84
N GLU A 385 -23.67 -1.24 3.79
CA GLU A 385 -24.12 -1.78 2.52
C GLU A 385 -24.98 -0.75 1.77
N LEU A 386 -24.62 -0.47 0.52
CA LEU A 386 -25.28 0.55 -0.32
C LEU A 386 -26.11 -0.08 -1.46
N GLY A 387 -26.74 -1.23 -1.20
CA GLY A 387 -27.69 -1.88 -2.08
C GLY A 387 -27.20 -2.04 -3.53
N LYS A 388 -27.64 -1.15 -4.42
CA LYS A 388 -27.33 -1.17 -5.85
C LYS A 388 -25.85 -0.99 -6.22
N TRP A 389 -25.02 -0.52 -5.29
CA TRP A 389 -23.58 -0.30 -5.51
C TRP A 389 -22.79 -1.47 -4.92
N ASN A 390 -22.85 -2.62 -5.59
CA ASN A 390 -22.21 -3.85 -5.16
C ASN A 390 -21.36 -4.48 -6.28
N SER A 391 -20.69 -5.56 -5.98
CA SER A 391 -19.80 -6.26 -6.91
C SER A 391 -20.51 -6.81 -8.13
N GLU A 392 -21.76 -7.30 -8.01
CA GLU A 392 -22.55 -7.79 -9.14
C GLU A 392 -22.92 -6.67 -10.10
N ALA A 393 -23.29 -5.49 -9.57
CA ALA A 393 -23.58 -4.31 -10.36
C ALA A 393 -22.35 -3.84 -11.14
N LEU A 394 -21.15 -3.92 -10.52
CA LEU A 394 -19.89 -3.61 -11.19
C LEU A 394 -19.63 -4.59 -12.35
N VAL A 395 -19.80 -5.88 -12.13
CA VAL A 395 -19.65 -6.90 -13.19
C VAL A 395 -20.58 -6.62 -14.36
N LYS A 396 -21.88 -6.39 -14.09
CA LYS A 396 -22.88 -6.06 -15.13
C LYS A 396 -22.49 -4.80 -15.91
N ALA A 397 -21.98 -3.77 -15.21
CA ALA A 397 -21.55 -2.52 -15.85
C ALA A 397 -20.31 -2.73 -16.76
N ILE A 398 -19.34 -3.53 -16.32
CA ILE A 398 -18.18 -3.89 -17.13
C ILE A 398 -18.61 -4.70 -18.37
N GLN A 399 -19.41 -5.74 -18.21
CA GLN A 399 -19.92 -6.58 -19.29
C GLN A 399 -20.71 -5.76 -20.32
N LYS A 400 -21.58 -4.86 -19.86
CA LYS A 400 -22.32 -3.94 -20.75
C LYS A 400 -21.41 -3.02 -21.55
N LYS A 401 -20.37 -2.46 -20.92
CA LYS A 401 -19.45 -1.50 -21.55
C LYS A 401 -18.40 -2.19 -22.43
N TYR A 402 -17.97 -3.38 -22.03
CA TYR A 402 -16.92 -4.16 -22.67
C TYR A 402 -17.40 -5.62 -22.90
N PRO A 403 -18.32 -5.88 -23.84
CA PRO A 403 -18.94 -7.21 -24.01
C PRO A 403 -17.94 -8.34 -24.33
N LYS A 404 -16.77 -7.98 -24.87
CA LYS A 404 -15.72 -8.96 -25.20
C LYS A 404 -14.80 -9.28 -24.01
N GLN A 405 -14.86 -8.51 -22.91
CA GLN A 405 -14.05 -8.74 -21.73
C GLN A 405 -14.73 -9.78 -20.83
N LYS A 406 -14.05 -10.88 -20.56
CA LYS A 406 -14.54 -11.93 -19.66
C LYS A 406 -14.50 -11.46 -18.21
N THR A 407 -15.66 -11.07 -17.66
CA THR A 407 -15.78 -10.59 -16.29
C THR A 407 -16.85 -11.38 -15.56
N PHE A 408 -16.54 -11.88 -14.36
CA PHE A 408 -17.40 -12.73 -13.57
C PHE A 408 -17.47 -12.27 -12.11
N TYR A 409 -18.62 -12.48 -11.48
CA TYR A 409 -18.78 -12.34 -10.03
C TYR A 409 -18.55 -13.69 -9.35
N LEU A 410 -17.62 -13.75 -8.41
CA LEU A 410 -17.40 -14.94 -7.58
C LEU A 410 -17.94 -14.67 -6.17
N LYS A 411 -19.16 -15.15 -5.91
CA LYS A 411 -19.90 -14.91 -4.66
C LYS A 411 -19.17 -15.45 -3.42
N ASP A 412 -18.60 -16.65 -3.51
CA ASP A 412 -17.85 -17.27 -2.41
C ASP A 412 -16.36 -17.30 -2.76
N PRO A 413 -15.53 -16.48 -2.08
CA PRO A 413 -14.07 -16.46 -2.30
C PRO A 413 -13.38 -17.81 -2.07
N LYS A 414 -13.97 -18.74 -1.28
CA LYS A 414 -13.43 -20.09 -1.07
C LYS A 414 -13.39 -20.91 -2.35
N ASN A 415 -14.25 -20.59 -3.31
CA ASN A 415 -14.30 -21.25 -4.61
C ASN A 415 -13.28 -20.70 -5.62
N LEU A 416 -12.41 -19.75 -5.24
CA LEU A 416 -11.47 -19.11 -6.15
C LEU A 416 -10.54 -20.12 -6.84
N ARG A 417 -10.01 -21.09 -6.11
CA ARG A 417 -9.14 -22.14 -6.68
C ARG A 417 -9.85 -22.90 -7.80
N ASN A 418 -11.09 -23.34 -7.56
CA ASN A 418 -11.89 -24.07 -8.55
C ASN A 418 -12.23 -23.19 -9.76
N ALA A 419 -12.60 -21.92 -9.54
CA ALA A 419 -12.87 -20.98 -10.63
C ALA A 419 -11.63 -20.78 -11.53
N LEU A 420 -10.45 -20.65 -10.95
CA LEU A 420 -9.19 -20.53 -11.69
C LEU A 420 -8.85 -21.80 -12.47
N GLN A 421 -9.11 -23.01 -11.91
CA GLN A 421 -8.93 -24.29 -12.60
C GLN A 421 -9.82 -24.43 -13.84
N ILE A 422 -11.00 -23.80 -13.84
CA ILE A 422 -11.95 -23.81 -14.95
C ILE A 422 -11.58 -22.74 -15.99
N LEU A 423 -11.26 -21.53 -15.54
CA LEU A 423 -11.11 -20.36 -16.42
C LEU A 423 -9.76 -20.32 -17.14
N ILE A 424 -8.66 -20.73 -16.50
CA ILE A 424 -7.34 -20.68 -17.13
C ILE A 424 -7.25 -21.56 -18.39
N PRO A 425 -7.79 -22.79 -18.43
CA PRO A 425 -7.80 -23.60 -19.63
C PRO A 425 -8.52 -22.98 -20.84
N THR A 426 -9.48 -22.08 -20.61
CA THR A 426 -10.26 -21.44 -21.69
C THR A 426 -9.42 -20.46 -22.54
N PHE A 427 -8.19 -20.12 -22.14
CA PHE A 427 -7.29 -19.30 -22.96
C PHE A 427 -6.77 -20.04 -24.21
N GLY A 428 -6.88 -21.36 -24.24
CA GLY A 428 -6.45 -22.17 -25.38
C GLY A 428 -7.55 -22.49 -26.37
N ASP A 429 -8.78 -22.12 -26.08
CA ASP A 429 -9.93 -22.36 -26.95
C ASP A 429 -10.11 -21.19 -27.92
N GLU A 430 -9.92 -21.45 -29.23
CA GLU A 430 -9.99 -20.42 -30.28
C GLU A 430 -11.38 -19.75 -30.35
N SER A 431 -12.44 -20.44 -29.93
CA SER A 431 -13.80 -19.88 -29.84
C SER A 431 -13.95 -18.81 -28.74
N CYS A 432 -12.99 -18.75 -27.80
CA CYS A 432 -13.01 -17.93 -26.62
C CYS A 432 -11.96 -16.79 -26.58
N ALA A 433 -11.14 -16.61 -27.62
CA ALA A 433 -10.10 -15.59 -27.66
C ALA A 433 -10.68 -14.17 -27.75
N PRO A 434 -10.34 -13.23 -26.85
CA PRO A 434 -10.72 -11.82 -27.01
C PRO A 434 -10.08 -11.25 -28.28
N SER A 435 -10.80 -10.38 -28.99
CA SER A 435 -10.35 -9.78 -30.25
C SER A 435 -9.14 -8.83 -30.13
N SER A 436 -8.71 -8.50 -28.91
CA SER A 436 -7.53 -7.69 -28.63
C SER A 436 -6.25 -8.53 -28.45
N VAL A 437 -6.39 -9.82 -28.19
CA VAL A 437 -5.26 -10.76 -28.25
C VAL A 437 -5.18 -11.23 -29.69
N VAL A 438 -4.15 -10.82 -30.41
CA VAL A 438 -3.82 -11.38 -31.72
C VAL A 438 -3.98 -12.89 -31.64
N LYS A 439 -4.86 -13.48 -32.51
CA LYS A 439 -5.07 -14.91 -32.61
C LYS A 439 -3.71 -15.62 -32.75
N ARG A 440 -3.16 -16.07 -31.62
CA ARG A 440 -1.87 -16.75 -31.59
C ARG A 440 -2.11 -18.21 -31.21
N PRO A 441 -1.52 -19.16 -31.93
CA PRO A 441 -1.58 -20.57 -31.55
C PRO A 441 -1.10 -20.76 -30.11
N ILE A 442 -1.72 -21.67 -29.35
CA ILE A 442 -1.48 -21.98 -27.92
C ILE A 442 0.01 -22.11 -27.59
N ASN A 443 0.80 -22.64 -28.52
CA ASN A 443 2.24 -22.85 -28.41
C ASN A 443 3.06 -21.54 -28.32
N ARG A 444 2.44 -20.35 -28.56
CA ARG A 444 3.07 -19.02 -28.49
C ARG A 444 2.55 -18.16 -27.34
N LEU A 445 1.60 -18.65 -26.54
CA LEU A 445 1.14 -17.96 -25.33
C LEU A 445 2.16 -18.15 -24.20
N GLY A 446 2.53 -17.04 -23.54
CA GLY A 446 3.32 -17.10 -22.32
C GLY A 446 2.56 -17.79 -21.18
N LYS A 447 3.27 -18.14 -20.09
CA LYS A 447 2.63 -18.70 -18.88
C LYS A 447 1.63 -17.71 -18.30
N PRO A 448 0.42 -18.14 -17.91
CA PRO A 448 -0.58 -17.25 -17.32
C PRO A 448 -0.05 -16.52 -16.10
N VAL A 449 -0.58 -15.33 -15.90
CA VAL A 449 -0.31 -14.48 -14.74
C VAL A 449 -1.62 -14.23 -14.02
N ILE A 450 -1.65 -14.50 -12.73
CA ILE A 450 -2.77 -14.21 -11.83
C ILE A 450 -2.33 -13.07 -10.94
N VAL A 451 -3.13 -12.02 -10.83
CA VAL A 451 -2.94 -10.97 -9.83
C VAL A 451 -4.16 -10.91 -8.93
N VAL A 452 -3.91 -11.00 -7.62
CA VAL A 452 -4.93 -10.87 -6.56
C VAL A 452 -4.83 -9.47 -5.98
N MET A 453 -5.89 -8.67 -6.12
CA MET A 453 -5.88 -7.24 -5.77
C MET A 453 -6.96 -6.89 -4.75
N GLY A 454 -6.61 -6.02 -3.80
CA GLY A 454 -7.52 -5.44 -2.83
C GLY A 454 -6.85 -5.07 -1.51
N ALA A 455 -7.44 -4.14 -0.76
CA ALA A 455 -6.94 -3.70 0.55
C ALA A 455 -7.48 -4.53 1.72
N GLY A 456 -8.49 -5.39 1.47
CA GLY A 456 -9.14 -6.23 2.47
C GLY A 456 -8.41 -7.54 2.76
N ASP A 457 -9.21 -8.53 3.13
CA ASP A 457 -8.77 -9.87 3.54
C ASP A 457 -8.45 -10.83 2.37
N VAL A 458 -8.61 -10.38 1.14
CA VAL A 458 -8.29 -11.17 -0.07
C VAL A 458 -6.87 -11.74 -0.06
N VAL A 459 -5.93 -11.08 0.61
CA VAL A 459 -4.56 -11.57 0.79
C VAL A 459 -4.49 -12.91 1.52
N ASN A 460 -5.47 -13.22 2.35
CA ASN A 460 -5.55 -14.49 3.10
C ASN A 460 -5.92 -15.68 2.20
N ILE A 461 -6.42 -15.42 0.99
CA ILE A 461 -6.79 -16.46 0.02
C ILE A 461 -5.58 -16.89 -0.82
N THR A 462 -4.64 -15.97 -1.07
CA THR A 462 -3.48 -16.24 -1.94
C THR A 462 -2.67 -17.48 -1.51
N PRO A 463 -2.39 -17.72 -0.21
CA PRO A 463 -1.65 -18.93 0.20
C PRO A 463 -2.30 -20.24 -0.27
N SER A 464 -3.65 -20.32 -0.23
CA SER A 464 -4.36 -21.53 -0.68
C SER A 464 -4.24 -21.79 -2.19
N LEU A 465 -3.85 -20.79 -2.98
CA LEU A 465 -3.59 -20.96 -4.41
C LEU A 465 -2.21 -21.60 -4.68
N LEU A 466 -1.28 -21.53 -3.74
CA LEU A 466 0.12 -21.91 -3.93
C LEU A 466 0.42 -23.36 -3.53
N GLU A 467 -0.53 -24.04 -2.92
CA GLU A 467 -0.42 -25.43 -2.43
C GLU A 467 -0.64 -26.49 -3.53
#